data_f127d2e34783057a6ebe8ac35d81a80c
#
_entry.id   f127d2e34783057a6ebe8ac35d81a80c
#
_cell.length_a   1.000
_cell.length_b   1.000
_cell.length_c   1.000
_cell.angle_alpha   90.00
_cell.angle_beta   90.00
_cell.angle_gamma   90.00
#
_symmetry.space_group_name_H-M   'P 1'
#
loop_
_entity.id
_entity.type
_entity.pdbx_description
1 polymer ?
#
loop_
_entity_poly.entity_id
_entity_poly.type
_entity_poly.pdbx_seq_one_letter_code
_entity_poly.pdbx_strand_id
1 'polypeptide(L)'
;MRIAILDDNQLDIDYFKARAESFLKKKGDRTYQISEYTSGIPLVDDVKDGEWFDLIVLDIILKDGENGVDVAYKLRGSGYSGSLIFWTVSSSYMRDAFDVRAAQYVIKGHENGRVFSVIDTTLGRLKERMLTVKFKGDFHRIFFRNIEYIESRGQMCIIHCTDRHQYGFYRRLHQIEEALDRRFVRCHRSYIVNMDYIARIEANIKMISGDIVSISQNRKREIEQIYQEYLKE
;
A
#
# COMPACT_ATOMS: atom_id res chain seq x y z
N MET A 1 -8.46 -1.13 4.72
CA MET A 1 -7.20 -1.87 4.97
C MET A 1 -7.32 -3.27 4.40
N ARG A 2 -6.31 -3.74 3.64
CA ARG A 2 -6.28 -5.11 3.08
C ARG A 2 -5.19 -5.91 3.80
N ILE A 3 -5.58 -7.01 4.42
CA ILE A 3 -4.69 -7.87 5.20
C ILE A 3 -4.70 -9.26 4.54
N ALA A 4 -3.53 -9.88 4.38
CA ALA A 4 -3.41 -11.30 4.11
C ALA A 4 -2.90 -12.00 5.36
N ILE A 5 -3.39 -13.20 5.64
CA ILE A 5 -2.84 -14.12 6.62
C ILE A 5 -2.48 -15.44 5.94
N LEU A 6 -1.25 -15.90 6.15
CA LEU A 6 -0.76 -17.20 5.75
C LEU A 6 -0.47 -18.05 6.99
N ASP A 7 -1.22 -19.10 7.15
CA ASP A 7 -1.09 -20.07 8.23
C ASP A 7 -1.74 -21.38 7.78
N ASP A 8 -1.12 -22.51 8.00
CA ASP A 8 -1.68 -23.80 7.62
C ASP A 8 -2.66 -24.38 8.68
N ASN A 9 -2.79 -23.69 9.82
CA ASN A 9 -3.72 -24.01 10.88
C ASN A 9 -4.95 -23.08 10.81
N GLN A 10 -6.08 -23.62 10.39
CA GLN A 10 -7.33 -22.85 10.28
C GLN A 10 -7.76 -22.21 11.61
N LEU A 11 -7.48 -22.85 12.77
CA LEU A 11 -7.83 -22.28 14.08
C LEU A 11 -7.05 -20.99 14.35
N ASP A 12 -5.80 -20.89 13.92
CA ASP A 12 -4.97 -19.69 14.06
C ASP A 12 -5.47 -18.58 13.12
N ILE A 13 -5.86 -18.93 11.89
CA ILE A 13 -6.49 -18.00 10.95
C ILE A 13 -7.78 -17.43 11.54
N ASP A 14 -8.67 -18.28 12.03
CA ASP A 14 -9.96 -17.87 12.61
C ASP A 14 -9.76 -16.99 13.85
N TYR A 15 -8.82 -17.36 14.71
CA TYR A 15 -8.44 -16.54 15.87
C TYR A 15 -7.95 -15.17 15.47
N PHE A 16 -7.02 -15.11 14.52
CA PHE A 16 -6.49 -13.83 14.02
C PHE A 16 -7.60 -12.96 13.43
N LYS A 17 -8.44 -13.53 12.54
CA LYS A 17 -9.55 -12.81 11.90
C LYS A 17 -10.50 -12.21 12.92
N ALA A 18 -11.02 -13.01 13.84
CA ALA A 18 -11.98 -12.55 14.85
C ALA A 18 -11.42 -11.36 15.66
N ARG A 19 -10.12 -11.41 16.00
CA ARG A 19 -9.45 -10.37 16.78
C ARG A 19 -9.15 -9.13 15.92
N ALA A 20 -8.65 -9.31 14.70
CA ALA A 20 -8.36 -8.22 13.76
C ALA A 20 -9.63 -7.45 13.38
N GLU A 21 -10.72 -8.16 13.10
CA GLU A 21 -12.02 -7.54 12.81
C GLU A 21 -12.54 -6.72 14.00
N SER A 22 -12.50 -7.30 15.21
CA SER A 22 -12.91 -6.57 16.41
C SER A 22 -12.07 -5.31 16.62
N PHE A 23 -10.76 -5.40 16.39
CA PHE A 23 -9.84 -4.29 16.53
C PHE A 23 -10.11 -3.18 15.49
N LEU A 24 -10.23 -3.55 14.20
CA LEU A 24 -10.49 -2.62 13.10
C LEU A 24 -11.84 -1.91 13.26
N LYS A 25 -12.88 -2.64 13.67
CA LYS A 25 -14.20 -2.06 13.98
C LYS A 25 -14.13 -1.01 15.09
N LYS A 26 -13.39 -1.30 16.19
CA LYS A 26 -13.16 -0.34 17.28
C LYS A 26 -12.40 0.90 16.83
N LYS A 27 -11.48 0.77 15.87
CA LYS A 27 -10.72 1.88 15.28
C LYS A 27 -11.50 2.66 14.21
N GLY A 28 -12.75 2.26 13.94
CA GLY A 28 -13.64 2.91 12.96
C GLY A 28 -13.31 2.60 11.50
N ASP A 29 -12.46 1.59 11.25
CA ASP A 29 -12.28 1.07 9.88
C ASP A 29 -13.39 0.05 9.59
N ARG A 30 -14.27 0.40 8.65
CA ARG A 30 -15.36 -0.46 8.17
C ARG A 30 -15.11 -0.99 6.76
N THR A 31 -13.98 -0.66 6.17
CA THR A 31 -13.62 -0.99 4.79
C THR A 31 -12.39 -1.91 4.72
N TYR A 32 -12.26 -2.80 5.71
CA TYR A 32 -11.18 -3.79 5.72
C TYR A 32 -11.57 -5.04 4.94
N GLN A 33 -10.55 -5.73 4.45
CA GLN A 33 -10.65 -7.05 3.83
C GLN A 33 -9.52 -7.92 4.40
N ILE A 34 -9.84 -9.17 4.74
CA ILE A 34 -8.86 -10.17 5.22
C ILE A 34 -8.93 -11.36 4.29
N SER A 35 -7.82 -11.63 3.58
CA SER A 35 -7.63 -12.78 2.70
C SER A 35 -6.85 -13.87 3.43
N GLU A 36 -7.26 -15.11 3.26
CA GLU A 36 -6.73 -16.29 3.95
C GLU A 36 -5.95 -17.15 2.96
N TYR A 37 -4.78 -17.61 3.40
CA TYR A 37 -3.92 -18.50 2.65
C TYR A 37 -3.44 -19.63 3.57
N THR A 38 -3.51 -20.87 3.10
CA THR A 38 -3.00 -22.05 3.82
C THR A 38 -1.68 -22.55 3.25
N SER A 39 -1.20 -21.93 2.13
CA SER A 39 0.12 -22.17 1.54
C SER A 39 0.63 -20.89 0.89
N GLY A 40 1.96 -20.77 0.74
CA GLY A 40 2.60 -19.55 0.27
C GLY A 40 2.48 -19.32 -1.23
N ILE A 41 2.32 -20.40 -2.03
CA ILE A 41 2.29 -20.28 -3.51
C ILE A 41 1.15 -19.36 -3.97
N PRO A 42 -0.13 -19.58 -3.59
CA PRO A 42 -1.22 -18.69 -4.00
C PRO A 42 -1.02 -17.25 -3.56
N LEU A 43 -0.51 -17.02 -2.35
CA LEU A 43 -0.24 -15.68 -1.84
C LEU A 43 0.81 -14.94 -2.70
N VAL A 44 1.90 -15.64 -3.07
CA VAL A 44 2.96 -15.07 -3.89
C VAL A 44 2.47 -14.79 -5.31
N ASP A 45 1.64 -15.67 -5.86
CA ASP A 45 1.10 -15.52 -7.21
C ASP A 45 0.09 -14.36 -7.27
N ASP A 46 -0.81 -14.24 -6.29
CA ASP A 46 -1.72 -13.10 -6.20
C ASP A 46 -0.95 -11.76 -6.16
N VAL A 47 0.15 -11.70 -5.38
CA VAL A 47 0.99 -10.48 -5.32
C VAL A 47 1.68 -10.20 -6.66
N LYS A 48 2.17 -11.23 -7.38
CA LYS A 48 2.75 -11.07 -8.73
C LYS A 48 1.72 -10.60 -9.75
N ASP A 49 0.47 -11.05 -9.61
CA ASP A 49 -0.65 -10.67 -10.47
C ASP A 49 -1.21 -9.27 -10.15
N GLY A 50 -0.59 -8.58 -9.19
CA GLY A 50 -0.91 -7.19 -8.84
C GLY A 50 -1.85 -7.03 -7.66
N GLU A 51 -2.23 -8.11 -6.97
CA GLU A 51 -2.96 -7.99 -5.71
C GLU A 51 -2.09 -7.32 -4.65
N TRP A 52 -2.67 -6.34 -3.96
CA TRP A 52 -1.96 -5.56 -2.96
C TRP A 52 -2.55 -5.75 -1.57
N PHE A 53 -1.66 -5.99 -0.61
CA PHE A 53 -1.98 -6.02 0.82
C PHE A 53 -1.25 -4.90 1.57
N ASP A 54 -1.95 -4.24 2.49
CA ASP A 54 -1.34 -3.25 3.39
C ASP A 54 -0.50 -3.93 4.47
N LEU A 55 -0.89 -5.15 4.83
CA LEU A 55 -0.24 -6.01 5.82
C LEU A 55 -0.36 -7.47 5.39
N ILE A 56 0.77 -8.18 5.45
CA ILE A 56 0.80 -9.65 5.35
C ILE A 56 1.30 -10.20 6.70
N VAL A 57 0.55 -11.15 7.24
CA VAL A 57 0.90 -11.90 8.45
C VAL A 57 1.25 -13.32 8.04
N LEU A 58 2.45 -13.78 8.40
CA LEU A 58 3.00 -15.07 7.98
C LEU A 58 3.30 -15.95 9.19
N ASP A 59 2.79 -17.17 9.20
CA ASP A 59 3.44 -18.22 9.98
C ASP A 59 4.73 -18.66 9.27
N ILE A 60 5.73 -19.07 10.02
CA ILE A 60 7.00 -19.56 9.51
C ILE A 60 6.93 -21.08 9.32
N ILE A 61 6.32 -21.78 10.25
CA ILE A 61 6.25 -23.24 10.25
C ILE A 61 4.96 -23.65 9.54
N LEU A 62 5.08 -24.02 8.28
CA LEU A 62 3.95 -24.47 7.46
C LEU A 62 4.05 -25.97 7.20
N LYS A 63 2.94 -26.59 6.77
CA LYS A 63 2.91 -28.01 6.37
C LYS A 63 3.80 -28.25 5.15
N ASP A 64 4.11 -29.52 4.91
CA ASP A 64 4.85 -30.02 3.74
C ASP A 64 6.25 -29.41 3.58
N GLY A 65 6.83 -28.87 4.68
CA GLY A 65 8.19 -28.30 4.69
C GLY A 65 8.29 -26.92 4.06
N GLU A 66 7.20 -26.28 3.75
CA GLU A 66 7.22 -24.87 3.32
C GLU A 66 7.59 -23.97 4.50
N ASN A 67 8.43 -22.96 4.24
CA ASN A 67 8.89 -22.03 5.26
C ASN A 67 8.41 -20.61 4.94
N GLY A 68 7.71 -19.99 5.90
CA GLY A 68 7.18 -18.62 5.73
C GLY A 68 8.26 -17.55 5.52
N VAL A 69 9.51 -17.82 5.91
CA VAL A 69 10.64 -16.93 5.60
C VAL A 69 10.92 -16.95 4.10
N ASP A 70 10.92 -18.13 3.47
CA ASP A 70 11.10 -18.24 2.01
C ASP A 70 9.97 -17.56 1.25
N VAL A 71 8.74 -17.68 1.77
CA VAL A 71 7.58 -16.94 1.22
C VAL A 71 7.82 -15.43 1.31
N ALA A 72 8.31 -14.93 2.45
CA ALA A 72 8.62 -13.52 2.64
C ALA A 72 9.69 -13.02 1.65
N TYR A 73 10.76 -13.81 1.40
CA TYR A 73 11.75 -13.47 0.38
C TYR A 73 11.16 -13.41 -1.02
N LYS A 74 10.31 -14.37 -1.39
CA LYS A 74 9.61 -14.36 -2.69
C LYS A 74 8.70 -13.15 -2.84
N LEU A 75 7.95 -12.78 -1.80
CA LEU A 75 7.12 -11.58 -1.78
C LEU A 75 7.96 -10.32 -2.00
N ARG A 76 9.08 -10.15 -1.27
CA ARG A 76 9.97 -9.02 -1.45
C ARG A 76 10.60 -8.99 -2.84
N GLY A 77 11.01 -10.15 -3.36
CA GLY A 77 11.52 -10.30 -4.73
C GLY A 77 10.50 -9.97 -5.81
N SER A 78 9.20 -10.11 -5.52
CA SER A 78 8.10 -9.70 -6.41
C SER A 78 7.71 -8.23 -6.27
N GLY A 79 8.48 -7.42 -5.51
CA GLY A 79 8.22 -5.98 -5.34
C GLY A 79 7.24 -5.63 -4.23
N TYR A 80 6.81 -6.60 -3.40
CA TYR A 80 5.94 -6.28 -2.27
C TYR A 80 6.66 -5.39 -1.26
N SER A 81 6.18 -4.17 -1.06
CA SER A 81 6.71 -3.17 -0.11
C SER A 81 5.79 -2.88 1.08
N GLY A 82 4.67 -3.59 1.20
CA GLY A 82 3.74 -3.46 2.32
C GLY A 82 4.32 -3.98 3.65
N SER A 83 3.60 -3.78 4.74
CA SER A 83 4.00 -4.28 6.06
C SER A 83 3.95 -5.80 6.10
N LEU A 84 4.97 -6.43 6.70
CA LEU A 84 5.06 -7.87 6.88
C LEU A 84 5.33 -8.18 8.35
N ILE A 85 4.60 -9.14 8.91
CA ILE A 85 4.76 -9.63 10.28
C ILE A 85 4.95 -11.13 10.22
N PHE A 86 5.90 -11.65 11.00
CA PHE A 86 5.90 -13.05 11.37
C PHE A 86 5.09 -13.26 12.65
N TRP A 87 4.14 -14.18 12.61
CA TRP A 87 3.34 -14.61 13.73
C TRP A 87 3.39 -16.12 13.83
N THR A 88 4.29 -16.65 14.67
CA THR A 88 4.72 -18.05 14.67
C THR A 88 4.99 -18.58 16.06
N VAL A 89 5.00 -19.88 16.23
CA VAL A 89 5.41 -20.55 17.48
C VAL A 89 6.95 -20.64 17.64
N SER A 90 7.69 -20.48 16.54
CA SER A 90 9.16 -20.59 16.56
C SER A 90 9.82 -19.27 16.91
N SER A 91 10.92 -19.29 17.65
CA SER A 91 11.80 -18.14 17.91
C SER A 91 13.10 -18.18 17.07
N SER A 92 13.30 -19.22 16.28
CA SER A 92 14.60 -19.51 15.64
C SER A 92 14.93 -18.61 14.44
N TYR A 93 13.94 -17.96 13.84
CA TYR A 93 14.08 -17.21 12.59
C TYR A 93 14.09 -15.69 12.77
N MET A 94 14.38 -15.19 13.97
CA MET A 94 14.37 -13.74 14.23
C MET A 94 15.37 -12.96 13.38
N ARG A 95 16.52 -13.57 13.03
CA ARG A 95 17.54 -12.93 12.18
C ARG A 95 17.01 -12.74 10.77
N ASP A 96 16.39 -13.75 10.20
CA ASP A 96 15.84 -13.73 8.84
C ASP A 96 14.74 -12.68 8.69
N ALA A 97 14.04 -12.36 9.78
CA ALA A 97 13.01 -11.32 9.79
C ALA A 97 13.59 -9.92 9.47
N PHE A 98 14.85 -9.65 9.85
CA PHE A 98 15.52 -8.38 9.50
C PHE A 98 15.81 -8.29 8.01
N ASP A 99 16.26 -9.39 7.39
CA ASP A 99 16.63 -9.41 5.98
C ASP A 99 15.43 -9.13 5.07
N VAL A 100 14.24 -9.62 5.44
CA VAL A 100 13.00 -9.33 4.72
C VAL A 100 12.31 -8.03 5.18
N ARG A 101 12.96 -7.25 6.05
CA ARG A 101 12.39 -6.01 6.62
C ARG A 101 11.00 -6.24 7.21
N ALA A 102 10.84 -7.28 8.03
CA ALA A 102 9.61 -7.50 8.76
C ALA A 102 9.36 -6.36 9.77
N ALA A 103 8.11 -5.89 9.86
CA ALA A 103 7.73 -4.85 10.80
C ALA A 103 7.76 -5.35 12.25
N GLN A 104 7.45 -6.64 12.44
CA GLN A 104 7.50 -7.31 13.74
C GLN A 104 7.72 -8.82 13.56
N TYR A 105 8.27 -9.41 14.63
CA TYR A 105 8.33 -10.86 14.86
C TYR A 105 7.58 -11.15 16.16
N VAL A 106 6.54 -11.95 16.10
CA VAL A 106 5.62 -12.17 17.22
C VAL A 106 5.48 -13.67 17.48
N ILE A 107 5.71 -14.06 18.72
CA ILE A 107 5.50 -15.46 19.16
C ILE A 107 4.03 -15.66 19.50
N LYS A 108 3.39 -16.66 18.86
CA LYS A 108 2.01 -17.07 19.17
C LYS A 108 1.85 -17.41 20.64
N GLY A 109 0.72 -17.03 21.22
CA GLY A 109 0.36 -17.31 22.61
C GLY A 109 0.87 -16.27 23.63
N HIS A 110 2.09 -15.76 23.51
CA HIS A 110 2.69 -14.85 24.50
C HIS A 110 2.55 -13.36 24.18
N GLU A 111 2.62 -13.01 22.91
CA GLU A 111 2.75 -11.62 22.46
C GLU A 111 1.67 -11.21 21.44
N ASN A 112 0.54 -11.89 21.42
CA ASN A 112 -0.53 -11.64 20.46
C ASN A 112 -0.96 -10.15 20.36
N GLY A 113 -0.81 -9.39 21.46
CA GLY A 113 -1.09 -7.95 21.47
C GLY A 113 -0.19 -7.12 20.52
N ARG A 114 1.05 -7.60 20.26
CA ARG A 114 1.99 -6.90 19.36
C ARG A 114 1.55 -6.92 17.89
N VAL A 115 0.88 -8.00 17.45
CA VAL A 115 0.29 -8.05 16.10
C VAL A 115 -0.67 -6.89 15.89
N PHE A 116 -1.53 -6.62 16.88
CA PHE A 116 -2.51 -5.55 16.79
C PHE A 116 -1.89 -4.15 16.88
N SER A 117 -0.73 -3.99 17.53
CA SER A 117 0.02 -2.72 17.50
C SER A 117 0.55 -2.41 16.10
N VAL A 118 0.94 -3.42 15.33
CA VAL A 118 1.36 -3.22 13.93
C VAL A 118 0.16 -2.92 13.04
N ILE A 119 -0.98 -3.58 13.27
CA ILE A 119 -2.23 -3.22 12.57
C ILE A 119 -2.57 -1.75 12.84
N ASP A 120 -2.47 -1.28 14.07
CA ASP A 120 -2.72 0.13 14.43
C ASP A 120 -1.76 1.09 13.73
N THR A 121 -0.46 0.77 13.77
CA THR A 121 0.57 1.56 13.11
C THR A 121 0.35 1.60 11.59
N THR A 122 0.03 0.47 10.98
CA THR A 122 -0.26 0.38 9.54
C THR A 122 -1.52 1.15 9.19
N LEU A 123 -2.57 1.03 10.01
CA LEU A 123 -3.81 1.80 9.84
C LEU A 123 -3.56 3.31 9.99
N GLY A 124 -2.70 3.73 10.92
CA GLY A 124 -2.24 5.11 11.07
C GLY A 124 -1.56 5.61 9.80
N ARG A 125 -0.58 4.86 9.28
CA ARG A 125 0.11 5.19 8.01
C ARG A 125 -0.85 5.26 6.81
N LEU A 126 -1.87 4.40 6.76
CA LEU A 126 -2.89 4.44 5.72
C LEU A 126 -3.79 5.67 5.85
N LYS A 127 -4.14 6.08 7.07
CA LYS A 127 -4.90 7.33 7.31
C LYS A 127 -4.10 8.55 6.89
N GLU A 128 -2.81 8.58 7.17
CA GLU A 128 -1.88 9.63 6.73
C GLU A 128 -1.71 9.66 5.20
N ARG A 129 -1.95 8.54 4.52
CA ARG A 129 -1.85 8.39 3.06
C ARG A 129 -3.20 8.47 2.35
N MET A 130 -4.15 9.20 2.91
CA MET A 130 -5.45 9.45 2.31
C MET A 130 -5.68 10.94 2.11
N LEU A 131 -6.22 11.30 0.96
CA LEU A 131 -6.76 12.63 0.72
C LEU A 131 -8.26 12.64 0.99
N THR A 132 -8.70 13.54 1.87
CA THR A 132 -10.12 13.75 2.11
C THR A 132 -10.61 14.93 1.29
N VAL A 133 -11.58 14.71 0.44
CA VAL A 133 -12.17 15.73 -0.42
C VAL A 133 -13.70 15.77 -0.27
N LYS A 134 -14.29 16.94 -0.48
CA LYS A 134 -15.75 17.09 -0.54
C LYS A 134 -16.17 17.06 -2.02
N PHE A 135 -16.93 16.03 -2.40
CA PHE A 135 -17.42 15.86 -3.76
C PHE A 135 -18.93 15.61 -3.73
N LYS A 136 -19.71 16.38 -4.52
CA LYS A 136 -21.20 16.30 -4.58
C LYS A 136 -21.89 16.37 -3.22
N GLY A 137 -21.32 17.11 -2.27
CA GLY A 137 -21.88 17.28 -0.92
C GLY A 137 -21.30 16.36 0.14
N ASP A 138 -20.75 15.21 -0.24
CA ASP A 138 -20.24 14.17 0.65
C ASP A 138 -18.71 14.22 0.81
N PHE A 139 -18.21 13.73 1.95
CA PHE A 139 -16.78 13.57 2.19
C PHE A 139 -16.31 12.19 1.68
N HIS A 140 -15.36 12.22 0.72
CA HIS A 140 -14.71 11.05 0.19
C HIS A 140 -13.27 10.97 0.69
N ARG A 141 -12.86 9.80 1.19
CA ARG A 141 -11.49 9.47 1.55
C ARG A 141 -10.87 8.63 0.43
N ILE A 142 -9.87 9.18 -0.24
CA ILE A 142 -9.22 8.56 -1.39
C ILE A 142 -7.82 8.17 -0.97
N PHE A 143 -7.49 6.89 -1.01
CA PHE A 143 -6.15 6.42 -0.74
C PHE A 143 -5.17 6.93 -1.79
N PHE A 144 -3.98 7.33 -1.39
CA PHE A 144 -2.94 7.79 -2.31
C PHE A 144 -2.61 6.75 -3.38
N ARG A 145 -2.62 5.46 -3.03
CA ARG A 145 -2.44 4.36 -3.98
C ARG A 145 -3.55 4.26 -5.04
N ASN A 146 -4.69 4.88 -4.84
CA ASN A 146 -5.78 4.90 -5.82
C ASN A 146 -5.74 6.18 -6.66
N ILE A 147 -4.82 7.11 -6.39
CA ILE A 147 -4.67 8.35 -7.14
C ILE A 147 -3.59 8.15 -8.18
N GLU A 148 -3.96 8.25 -9.44
CA GLU A 148 -3.02 8.17 -10.55
C GLU A 148 -2.37 9.52 -10.84
N TYR A 149 -3.20 10.56 -10.94
CA TYR A 149 -2.74 11.94 -11.06
C TYR A 149 -3.83 12.93 -10.63
N ILE A 150 -3.43 14.16 -10.39
CA ILE A 150 -4.31 15.27 -10.03
C ILE A 150 -4.14 16.38 -11.05
N GLU A 151 -5.26 16.83 -11.60
CA GLU A 151 -5.33 17.90 -12.59
C GLU A 151 -5.99 19.14 -11.97
N SER A 152 -5.47 20.32 -12.30
CA SER A 152 -6.10 21.61 -11.99
C SER A 152 -6.75 22.20 -13.23
N ARG A 153 -8.07 22.42 -13.16
CA ARG A 153 -8.86 23.12 -14.18
C ARG A 153 -9.46 24.38 -13.58
N GLY A 154 -8.78 25.51 -13.78
CA GLY A 154 -9.18 26.78 -13.16
C GLY A 154 -9.09 26.73 -11.64
N GLN A 155 -10.22 26.87 -10.93
CA GLN A 155 -10.29 26.82 -9.46
C GLN A 155 -10.58 25.42 -8.91
N MET A 156 -10.82 24.45 -9.77
CA MET A 156 -11.17 23.09 -9.40
C MET A 156 -9.99 22.16 -9.64
N CYS A 157 -9.75 21.26 -8.68
CA CYS A 157 -8.87 20.12 -8.85
C CYS A 157 -9.68 18.86 -9.10
N ILE A 158 -9.19 18.00 -9.97
CA ILE A 158 -9.78 16.71 -10.31
C ILE A 158 -8.76 15.64 -9.98
N ILE A 159 -9.11 14.74 -9.08
CA ILE A 159 -8.34 13.52 -8.83
C ILE A 159 -8.78 12.47 -9.83
N HIS A 160 -7.82 11.92 -10.56
CA HIS A 160 -8.02 10.79 -11.46
C HIS A 160 -7.54 9.53 -10.73
N CYS A 161 -8.46 8.58 -10.53
CA CYS A 161 -8.19 7.34 -9.81
C CYS A 161 -7.90 6.19 -10.78
N THR A 162 -7.19 5.17 -10.27
CA THR A 162 -6.80 3.96 -11.01
C THR A 162 -8.00 3.16 -11.51
N ASP A 163 -9.13 3.24 -10.82
CA ASP A 163 -10.42 2.63 -11.20
C ASP A 163 -11.24 3.49 -12.16
N ARG A 164 -10.64 4.54 -12.74
CA ARG A 164 -11.26 5.52 -13.64
C ARG A 164 -12.29 6.45 -12.98
N HIS A 165 -12.52 6.35 -11.68
CA HIS A 165 -13.32 7.35 -10.97
C HIS A 165 -12.59 8.70 -10.92
N GLN A 166 -13.37 9.78 -10.94
CA GLN A 166 -12.87 11.15 -10.86
C GLN A 166 -13.59 11.90 -9.75
N TYR A 167 -12.83 12.63 -8.94
CA TYR A 167 -13.35 13.46 -7.85
C TYR A 167 -12.97 14.92 -8.10
N GLY A 168 -13.94 15.74 -8.45
CA GLY A 168 -13.75 17.18 -8.65
C GLY A 168 -14.08 17.97 -7.38
N PHE A 169 -13.20 18.84 -6.95
CA PHE A 169 -13.39 19.66 -5.74
C PHE A 169 -12.65 20.99 -5.84
N TYR A 170 -13.12 21.99 -5.09
CA TYR A 170 -12.53 23.33 -5.09
C TYR A 170 -11.38 23.39 -4.09
N ARG A 171 -10.16 23.40 -4.58
CA ARG A 171 -8.92 23.61 -3.83
C ARG A 171 -7.79 23.99 -4.79
N ARG A 172 -6.82 24.78 -4.32
CA ARG A 172 -5.64 25.10 -5.13
C ARG A 172 -4.65 23.94 -5.12
N LEU A 173 -3.98 23.69 -6.25
CA LEU A 173 -3.10 22.55 -6.45
C LEU A 173 -1.94 22.50 -5.42
N HIS A 174 -1.37 23.67 -5.02
CA HIS A 174 -0.30 23.72 -4.01
C HIS A 174 -0.77 23.24 -2.62
N GLN A 175 -2.02 23.51 -2.25
CA GLN A 175 -2.57 23.05 -0.98
C GLN A 175 -2.80 21.54 -0.93
N ILE A 176 -2.95 20.91 -2.11
CA ILE A 176 -3.04 19.47 -2.23
C ILE A 176 -1.63 18.86 -2.18
N GLU A 177 -0.68 19.48 -2.88
CA GLU A 177 0.73 19.08 -2.92
C GLU A 177 1.32 18.96 -1.49
N GLU A 178 1.02 19.89 -0.60
CA GLU A 178 1.44 19.87 0.82
C GLU A 178 0.89 18.68 1.62
N ALA A 179 -0.24 18.12 1.19
CA ALA A 179 -0.89 16.99 1.84
C ALA A 179 -0.46 15.62 1.26
N LEU A 180 0.30 15.63 0.16
CA LEU A 180 0.74 14.43 -0.54
C LEU A 180 2.12 13.97 -0.03
N ASP A 181 2.41 12.69 -0.20
CA ASP A 181 3.72 12.14 0.14
C ASP A 181 4.67 12.11 -1.08
N ARG A 182 5.90 11.64 -0.87
CA ARG A 182 6.98 11.61 -1.86
C ARG A 182 6.69 10.82 -3.15
N ARG A 183 5.62 10.03 -3.20
CA ARG A 183 5.18 9.37 -4.44
C ARG A 183 4.68 10.35 -5.48
N PHE A 184 4.27 11.52 -5.03
CA PHE A 184 3.69 12.53 -5.90
C PHE A 184 4.70 13.58 -6.28
N VAL A 185 4.78 13.88 -7.56
CA VAL A 185 5.62 14.96 -8.08
C VAL A 185 4.79 15.93 -8.90
N ARG A 186 4.98 17.22 -8.63
CA ARG A 186 4.35 18.26 -9.44
C ARG A 186 5.13 18.47 -10.73
N CYS A 187 4.63 17.90 -11.82
CA CYS A 187 5.30 17.94 -13.13
C CYS A 187 4.92 19.17 -13.99
N HIS A 188 3.81 19.84 -13.65
CA HIS A 188 3.31 21.00 -14.39
C HIS A 188 2.57 21.96 -13.45
N ARG A 189 2.36 23.22 -13.89
CA ARG A 189 1.54 24.18 -13.12
C ARG A 189 0.12 23.64 -12.81
N SER A 190 -0.37 22.74 -13.66
CA SER A 190 -1.72 22.15 -13.57
C SER A 190 -1.74 20.67 -13.24
N TYR A 191 -0.59 20.01 -13.05
CA TYR A 191 -0.55 18.55 -12.84
C TYR A 191 0.39 18.14 -11.73
N ILE A 192 -0.09 17.20 -10.90
CA ILE A 192 0.70 16.40 -9.97
C ILE A 192 0.46 14.94 -10.36
N VAL A 193 1.52 14.16 -10.53
CA VAL A 193 1.44 12.73 -10.88
C VAL A 193 1.91 11.87 -9.74
N ASN A 194 1.32 10.71 -9.59
CA ASN A 194 1.83 9.64 -8.74
C ASN A 194 2.87 8.84 -9.53
N MET A 195 4.09 8.80 -9.03
CA MET A 195 5.22 8.16 -9.71
C MET A 195 5.07 6.64 -9.82
N ASP A 196 4.29 6.00 -8.93
CA ASP A 196 3.95 4.57 -9.02
C ASP A 196 3.22 4.22 -10.33
N TYR A 197 2.56 5.20 -10.96
CA TYR A 197 1.75 5.01 -12.18
C TYR A 197 2.35 5.64 -13.43
N ILE A 198 3.62 6.04 -13.40
CA ILE A 198 4.33 6.52 -14.60
C ILE A 198 4.76 5.31 -15.43
N ALA A 199 4.20 5.16 -16.63
CA ALA A 199 4.66 4.15 -17.59
C ALA A 199 5.96 4.59 -18.28
N ARG A 200 6.06 5.88 -18.66
CA ARG A 200 7.28 6.47 -19.24
C ARG A 200 7.22 8.00 -19.28
N ILE A 201 8.39 8.63 -19.30
CA ILE A 201 8.56 10.08 -19.46
C ILE A 201 9.19 10.34 -20.83
N GLU A 202 8.47 11.05 -21.69
CA GLU A 202 8.91 11.49 -23.01
C GLU A 202 8.79 13.02 -23.13
N ALA A 203 8.19 13.56 -24.21
CA ALA A 203 7.78 14.95 -24.27
C ALA A 203 6.72 15.31 -23.23
N ASN A 204 5.92 14.31 -22.86
CA ASN A 204 4.93 14.31 -21.78
C ASN A 204 5.10 13.03 -20.94
N ILE A 205 4.40 12.95 -19.82
CA ILE A 205 4.34 11.75 -18.99
C ILE A 205 3.20 10.87 -19.49
N LYS A 206 3.50 9.62 -19.85
CA LYS A 206 2.49 8.61 -20.13
C LYS A 206 2.22 7.82 -18.85
N MET A 207 0.97 7.81 -18.42
CA MET A 207 0.50 7.05 -17.26
C MET A 207 0.24 5.59 -17.66
N ILE A 208 0.22 4.68 -16.69
CA ILE A 208 -0.11 3.25 -16.90
C ILE A 208 -1.51 3.10 -17.49
N SER A 209 -2.44 3.96 -17.09
CA SER A 209 -3.80 4.03 -17.65
C SER A 209 -3.85 4.34 -19.15
N GLY A 210 -2.74 4.82 -19.71
CA GLY A 210 -2.65 5.33 -21.08
C GLY A 210 -2.89 6.84 -21.21
N ASP A 211 -3.27 7.52 -20.13
CA ASP A 211 -3.47 8.97 -20.11
C ASP A 211 -2.12 9.69 -20.33
N ILE A 212 -2.18 10.87 -20.96
CA ILE A 212 -1.01 11.70 -21.22
C ILE A 212 -1.10 12.95 -20.36
N VAL A 213 -0.15 13.13 -19.47
CA VAL A 213 -0.05 14.28 -18.57
C VAL A 213 1.08 15.20 -19.01
N SER A 214 0.77 16.48 -19.18
CA SER A 214 1.75 17.47 -19.61
C SER A 214 2.85 17.69 -18.57
N ILE A 215 4.08 17.81 -19.05
CA ILE A 215 5.24 18.16 -18.24
C ILE A 215 5.74 19.56 -18.61
N SER A 216 6.16 20.35 -17.63
CA SER A 216 6.81 21.64 -17.89
C SER A 216 8.20 21.40 -18.50
N GLN A 217 8.46 21.95 -19.68
CA GLN A 217 9.72 21.75 -20.40
C GLN A 217 10.93 22.19 -19.56
N ASN A 218 10.80 23.27 -18.80
CA ASN A 218 11.87 23.78 -17.93
C ASN A 218 12.18 22.86 -16.74
N ARG A 219 11.25 22.00 -16.38
CA ARG A 219 11.39 21.07 -15.23
C ARG A 219 11.59 19.62 -15.66
N LYS A 220 11.57 19.32 -16.94
CA LYS A 220 11.62 17.95 -17.42
C LYS A 220 12.81 17.17 -16.86
N ARG A 221 14.02 17.73 -16.94
CA ARG A 221 15.24 17.07 -16.41
C ARG A 221 15.18 16.84 -14.91
N GLU A 222 14.66 17.83 -14.15
CA GLU A 222 14.46 17.71 -12.71
C GLU A 222 13.49 16.56 -12.36
N ILE A 223 12.36 16.46 -13.08
CA ILE A 223 11.36 15.41 -12.86
C ILE A 223 11.92 14.04 -13.25
N GLU A 224 12.66 13.92 -14.34
CA GLU A 224 13.34 12.68 -14.72
C GLU A 224 14.33 12.23 -13.64
N GLN A 225 15.09 13.16 -13.05
CA GLN A 225 16.02 12.85 -11.95
C GLN A 225 15.27 12.39 -10.70
N ILE A 226 14.23 13.11 -10.27
CA ILE A 226 13.40 12.73 -9.13
C ILE A 226 12.82 11.33 -9.33
N TYR A 227 12.31 11.04 -10.54
CA TYR A 227 11.76 9.72 -10.85
C TYR A 227 12.81 8.62 -10.83
N GLN A 228 14.03 8.88 -11.36
CA GLN A 228 15.13 7.93 -11.31
C GLN A 228 15.59 7.64 -9.86
N GLU A 229 15.58 8.64 -8.99
CA GLU A 229 15.89 8.48 -7.58
C GLU A 229 14.80 7.65 -6.88
N TYR A 230 13.54 7.94 -7.20
CA TYR A 230 12.39 7.20 -6.68
C TYR A 230 12.42 5.70 -7.02
N LEU A 231 12.83 5.35 -8.24
CA LEU A 231 12.92 3.94 -8.69
C LEU A 231 14.07 3.14 -8.03
N LYS A 232 15.03 3.80 -7.37
CA LYS A 232 16.18 3.14 -6.71
C LYS A 232 15.89 2.75 -5.26
N GLU A 233 14.79 3.24 -4.68
CA GLU A 233 14.38 2.96 -3.30
C GLU A 233 13.50 1.72 -3.20
#